data_9386438dea6cff2569a9a953a14d0969
#
_entry.id   9386438dea6cff2569a9a953a14d0969
#
_cell.length_a   1.000
_cell.length_b   1.000
_cell.length_c   1.000
_cell.angle_alpha   90.00
_cell.angle_beta   90.00
_cell.angle_gamma   90.00
#
_symmetry.space_group_name_H-M   'P 1'
#
loop_
_entity.id
_entity.type
_entity.pdbx_description
1 polymer ?
#
loop_
_entity_poly.entity_id
_entity_poly.type
_entity_poly.pdbx_seq_one_letter_code
_entity_poly.pdbx_strand_id
1 'polypeptide(L)'
;FLFTEQGVRDFLETGRVPDYPDYVYAPFSIRDRMFLIQEIMKKCLPQQLCMLKKNYFYSNRSISIFSSPHSGYLFLPVCNEADSCEQIYLDITESHLVSSFYDFLLYLKENFCYSPDETGKVLRRILQEFHTRV
;
A
#
# COMPACT_ATOMS: atom_id res chain seq x y z
N PHE A 1 -2.72 5.17 -5.67
CA PHE A 1 -2.33 4.33 -4.51
C PHE A 1 -3.45 3.35 -4.21
N LEU A 2 -3.12 2.06 -4.16
CA LEU A 2 -4.03 0.98 -3.76
C LEU A 2 -3.53 0.41 -2.43
N PHE A 3 -4.36 0.42 -1.41
CA PHE A 3 -3.99 0.02 -0.05
C PHE A 3 -5.18 -0.55 0.72
N THR A 4 -4.94 -1.12 1.88
CA THR A 4 -5.98 -1.67 2.76
C THR A 4 -6.08 -0.88 4.05
N GLU A 5 -7.22 -0.94 4.72
CA GLU A 5 -7.39 -0.39 6.08
C GLU A 5 -6.36 -0.98 7.05
N GLN A 6 -6.15 -2.30 6.99
CA GLN A 6 -5.17 -2.98 7.84
C GLN A 6 -3.74 -2.46 7.58
N GLY A 7 -3.34 -2.27 6.33
CA GLY A 7 -2.02 -1.72 6.00
C GLY A 7 -1.78 -0.32 6.59
N VAL A 8 -2.80 0.53 6.58
CA VAL A 8 -2.71 1.86 7.23
C VAL A 8 -2.57 1.73 8.75
N ARG A 9 -3.34 0.83 9.38
CA ARG A 9 -3.26 0.58 10.82
C ARG A 9 -1.90 0.03 11.22
N ASP A 10 -1.38 -0.94 10.51
CA ASP A 10 -0.06 -1.52 10.73
C ASP A 10 1.05 -0.47 10.61
N PHE A 11 0.98 0.39 9.60
CA PHE A 11 1.92 1.51 9.46
C PHE A 11 1.83 2.47 10.65
N LEU A 12 0.64 2.86 11.08
CA LEU A 12 0.48 3.75 12.23
C LEU A 12 1.00 3.11 13.52
N GLU A 13 0.80 1.82 13.71
CA GLU A 13 1.26 1.11 14.92
C GLU A 13 2.77 0.87 14.92
N THR A 14 3.34 0.48 13.80
CA THR A 14 4.74 0.06 13.73
C THR A 14 5.69 1.15 13.22
N GLY A 15 5.21 2.07 12.41
CA GLY A 15 6.03 3.04 11.68
C GLY A 15 6.84 2.42 10.55
N ARG A 16 6.54 1.20 10.18
CA ARG A 16 7.25 0.44 9.14
C ARG A 16 6.43 0.39 7.86
N VAL A 17 7.12 0.47 6.74
CA VAL A 17 6.56 0.17 5.43
C VAL A 17 7.01 -1.24 5.07
N PRO A 18 6.09 -2.21 4.91
CA PRO A 18 6.43 -3.63 4.80
C PRO A 18 7.42 -3.98 3.68
N ASP A 19 7.45 -3.15 2.63
CA ASP A 19 8.28 -3.39 1.45
C ASP A 19 9.72 -2.88 1.58
N TYR A 20 10.05 -2.20 2.69
CA TYR A 20 11.39 -1.68 2.92
C TYR A 20 12.01 -2.34 4.14
N PRO A 21 13.20 -2.94 4.00
CA PRO A 21 13.90 -3.56 5.12
C PRO A 21 14.37 -2.52 6.14
N ASP A 22 14.42 -2.90 7.40
CA ASP A 22 14.76 -2.03 8.54
C ASP A 22 16.15 -1.37 8.44
N TYR A 23 17.06 -1.94 7.66
CA TYR A 23 18.37 -1.33 7.45
C TYR A 23 18.37 -0.17 6.45
N VAL A 24 17.26 0.05 5.74
CA VAL A 24 17.13 1.17 4.79
C VAL A 24 16.70 2.44 5.53
N TYR A 25 15.86 2.31 6.53
CA TYR A 25 15.41 3.43 7.36
C TYR A 25 14.95 2.96 8.73
N ALA A 26 15.07 3.84 9.72
CA ALA A 26 14.47 3.62 11.03
C ALA A 26 12.94 3.76 10.97
N PRO A 27 12.18 3.05 11.80
CA PRO A 27 10.74 3.23 11.87
C PRO A 27 10.38 4.70 12.14
N PHE A 28 9.36 5.19 11.44
CA PHE A 28 8.89 6.56 11.60
C PHE A 28 8.40 6.82 13.03
N SER A 29 8.69 8.02 13.56
CA SER A 29 8.12 8.45 14.83
C SER A 29 6.59 8.50 14.74
N ILE A 30 5.91 8.39 15.88
CA ILE A 30 4.43 8.47 15.94
C ILE A 30 3.90 9.74 15.29
N ARG A 31 4.57 10.88 15.55
CA ARG A 31 4.21 12.17 14.96
C ARG A 31 4.34 12.14 13.44
N ASP A 32 5.43 11.58 12.93
CA ASP A 32 5.69 11.53 11.49
C ASP A 32 4.72 10.61 10.76
N ARG A 33 4.32 9.50 11.38
CA ARG A 33 3.31 8.57 10.81
C ARG A 33 1.99 9.29 10.56
N MET A 34 1.49 9.99 11.57
CA MET A 34 0.24 10.75 11.45
C MET A 34 0.36 11.88 10.43
N PHE A 35 1.47 12.61 10.46
CA PHE A 35 1.75 13.69 9.53
C PHE A 35 1.77 13.17 8.08
N LEU A 36 2.44 12.05 7.81
CA LEU A 36 2.53 11.45 6.46
C LEU A 36 1.14 11.09 5.92
N ILE A 37 0.30 10.42 6.70
CA ILE A 37 -1.06 10.08 6.27
C ILE A 37 -1.88 11.35 5.99
N GLN A 38 -1.78 12.35 6.85
CA GLN A 38 -2.47 13.64 6.65
C GLN A 38 -2.01 14.36 5.39
N GLU A 39 -0.70 14.37 5.12
CA GLU A 39 -0.15 15.01 3.91
C GLU A 39 -0.53 14.25 2.63
N ILE A 40 -0.57 12.93 2.67
CA ILE A 40 -1.08 12.13 1.54
C ILE A 40 -2.55 12.49 1.26
N MET A 41 -3.38 12.57 2.30
CA MET A 41 -4.80 12.95 2.15
C MET A 41 -4.99 14.37 1.62
N LYS A 42 -4.07 15.30 1.90
CA LYS A 42 -4.13 16.68 1.41
C LYS A 42 -3.62 16.81 -0.03
N LYS A 43 -2.53 16.10 -0.36
CA LYS A 43 -1.80 16.30 -1.63
C LYS A 43 -2.31 15.41 -2.76
N CYS A 44 -2.84 14.24 -2.43
CA CYS A 44 -3.40 13.34 -3.43
C CYS A 44 -4.83 13.75 -3.78
N LEU A 45 -5.15 13.67 -5.07
CA LEU A 45 -6.55 13.79 -5.49
C LEU A 45 -7.35 12.61 -4.90
N PRO A 46 -8.60 12.82 -4.48
CA PRO A 46 -9.39 11.77 -3.84
C PRO A 46 -9.45 10.47 -4.65
N GLN A 47 -9.55 10.54 -5.97
CA GLN A 47 -9.58 9.37 -6.86
C GLN A 47 -8.24 8.62 -6.97
N GLN A 48 -7.16 9.19 -6.47
CA GLN A 48 -5.85 8.55 -6.42
C GLN A 48 -5.65 7.67 -5.17
N LEU A 49 -6.51 7.86 -4.17
CA LEU A 49 -6.50 7.09 -2.92
C LEU A 49 -7.57 6.01 -3.00
N CYS A 50 -7.14 4.79 -3.26
CA CYS A 50 -8.03 3.65 -3.47
C CYS A 50 -7.84 2.65 -2.32
N MET A 51 -8.78 2.65 -1.37
CA MET A 51 -8.76 1.70 -0.26
C MET A 51 -9.60 0.49 -0.59
N LEU A 52 -8.99 -0.68 -0.61
CA LEU A 52 -9.65 -1.96 -0.78
C LEU A 52 -10.55 -2.27 0.43
N LYS A 53 -11.77 -2.76 0.17
CA LYS A 53 -12.73 -3.14 1.22
C LYS A 53 -12.28 -4.34 2.04
N LYS A 54 -11.41 -5.18 1.47
CA LYS A 54 -10.73 -6.29 2.16
C LYS A 54 -9.42 -6.62 1.47
N ASN A 55 -8.56 -7.36 2.14
CA ASN A 55 -7.33 -7.83 1.53
C ASN A 55 -7.64 -9.00 0.56
N TYR A 56 -7.34 -8.79 -0.71
CA TYR A 56 -7.47 -9.79 -1.78
C TYR A 56 -6.14 -10.51 -2.09
N PHE A 57 -5.06 -10.10 -1.43
CA PHE A 57 -3.76 -10.73 -1.57
C PHE A 57 -3.54 -11.71 -0.41
N TYR A 58 -3.02 -12.88 -0.71
CA TYR A 58 -2.72 -13.92 0.30
C TYR A 58 -1.59 -13.52 1.26
N SER A 59 -0.87 -12.45 0.97
CA SER A 59 0.14 -11.89 1.85
C SER A 59 -0.16 -10.40 2.07
N ASN A 60 0.24 -9.87 3.23
CA ASN A 60 0.21 -8.42 3.50
C ASN A 60 1.26 -7.64 2.67
N ARG A 61 1.76 -8.24 1.61
CA ARG A 61 2.81 -7.70 0.78
C ARG A 61 2.21 -6.92 -0.37
N SER A 62 2.86 -5.82 -0.70
CA SER A 62 2.44 -4.99 -1.81
C SER A 62 2.94 -5.55 -3.14
N ILE A 63 2.14 -5.37 -4.16
CA ILE A 63 2.55 -5.49 -5.56
C ILE A 63 2.77 -4.06 -6.05
N SER A 64 3.97 -3.76 -6.52
CA SER A 64 4.28 -2.44 -7.05
C SER A 64 4.38 -2.49 -8.56
N ILE A 65 3.56 -1.68 -9.22
CA ILE A 65 3.61 -1.49 -10.67
C ILE A 65 3.97 -0.03 -10.92
N PHE A 66 5.05 0.18 -11.65
CA PHE A 66 5.50 1.50 -12.04
C PHE A 66 5.22 1.71 -13.52
N SER A 67 4.57 2.84 -13.82
CA SER A 67 4.33 3.45 -15.11
C SER A 67 3.06 3.02 -15.88
N SER A 68 3.09 2.95 -17.19
CA SER A 68 1.91 2.85 -18.05
C SER A 68 1.40 1.41 -18.21
N PRO A 69 0.18 1.20 -18.75
CA PRO A 69 -0.38 -0.13 -18.95
C PRO A 69 0.40 -1.00 -19.94
N HIS A 70 1.32 -0.44 -20.70
CA HIS A 70 2.03 -1.16 -21.77
C HIS A 70 3.55 -1.22 -21.58
N SER A 71 4.07 -0.51 -20.61
CA SER A 71 5.50 -0.51 -20.29
C SER A 71 5.71 -0.17 -18.84
N GLY A 72 6.61 -0.83 -18.18
CA GLY A 72 6.91 -0.56 -16.78
C GLY A 72 7.56 -1.75 -16.09
N TYR A 73 7.58 -1.67 -14.78
CA TYR A 73 8.18 -2.66 -13.91
C TYR A 73 7.11 -3.20 -12.97
N LEU A 74 7.10 -4.51 -12.82
CA LEU A 74 6.31 -5.20 -11.82
C LEU A 74 7.27 -5.80 -10.80
N PHE A 75 7.17 -5.35 -9.56
CA PHE A 75 7.92 -5.91 -8.44
C PHE A 75 7.01 -6.82 -7.64
N LEU A 76 7.36 -8.09 -7.57
CA LEU A 76 6.69 -9.08 -6.73
C LEU A 76 7.62 -9.47 -5.59
N PRO A 77 7.21 -9.27 -4.33
CA PRO A 77 7.96 -9.80 -3.21
C PRO A 77 7.83 -11.34 -3.20
N VAL A 78 8.95 -12.04 -3.23
CA VAL A 78 9.01 -13.49 -3.12
C VAL A 78 9.37 -13.86 -1.69
N CYS A 79 8.52 -14.65 -1.04
CA CYS A 79 8.83 -15.22 0.28
C CYS A 79 9.76 -16.42 0.15
N ASN A 80 10.81 -16.39 0.94
CA ASN A 80 11.46 -17.62 1.34
C ASN A 80 10.87 -18.04 2.70
N GLU A 81 10.21 -19.19 2.77
CA GLU A 81 9.57 -19.68 3.99
C GLU A 81 10.57 -20.03 5.10
N ALA A 82 11.84 -20.15 4.76
CA ALA A 82 12.84 -20.69 5.68
C ALA A 82 13.50 -19.67 6.59
N ASP A 83 13.57 -18.36 6.23
CA ASP A 83 14.18 -17.37 7.10
C ASP A 83 13.78 -15.92 6.76
N SER A 84 13.33 -15.31 7.72
CA SER A 84 12.59 -14.11 7.94
C SER A 84 13.21 -12.77 7.49
N CYS A 85 14.39 -12.70 6.94
CA CYS A 85 15.12 -11.45 6.79
C CYS A 85 15.46 -11.03 5.35
N GLU A 86 15.38 -11.90 4.37
CA GLU A 86 15.70 -11.56 2.99
C GLU A 86 14.43 -11.43 2.15
N GLN A 87 14.08 -10.20 1.83
CA GLN A 87 13.06 -9.93 0.84
C GLN A 87 13.70 -10.03 -0.54
N ILE A 88 13.34 -11.07 -1.27
CA ILE A 88 13.72 -11.22 -2.67
C ILE A 88 12.61 -10.60 -3.51
N TYR A 89 12.96 -9.66 -4.37
CA TYR A 89 12.05 -9.05 -5.33
C TYR A 89 12.28 -9.65 -6.70
N LEU A 90 11.20 -9.97 -7.37
CA LEU A 90 11.21 -10.35 -8.77
C LEU A 90 10.89 -9.11 -9.60
N ASP A 91 11.85 -8.64 -10.38
CA ASP A 91 11.68 -7.55 -11.34
C ASP A 91 11.20 -8.14 -12.67
N ILE A 92 10.02 -7.75 -13.12
CA ILE A 92 9.40 -8.25 -14.34
C ILE A 92 9.17 -7.07 -15.27
N THR A 93 9.78 -7.12 -16.43
CA THR A 93 9.67 -6.10 -17.49
C THR A 93 8.93 -6.62 -18.74
N GLU A 94 8.45 -7.85 -18.72
CA GLU A 94 7.69 -8.42 -19.82
C GLU A 94 6.35 -7.70 -19.95
N SER A 95 6.09 -7.10 -21.13
CA SER A 95 5.01 -6.14 -21.34
C SER A 95 3.61 -6.74 -21.18
N HIS A 96 3.39 -7.98 -21.61
CA HIS A 96 2.08 -8.64 -21.45
C HIS A 96 1.77 -8.94 -19.99
N LEU A 97 2.77 -9.37 -19.23
CA LEU A 97 2.60 -9.66 -17.83
C LEU A 97 2.37 -8.37 -17.02
N VAL A 98 3.14 -7.33 -17.30
CA VAL A 98 2.96 -6.00 -16.68
C VAL A 98 1.57 -5.46 -17.01
N SER A 99 1.12 -5.54 -18.26
CA SER A 99 -0.21 -5.12 -18.69
C SER A 99 -1.32 -5.90 -17.98
N SER A 100 -1.18 -7.21 -17.87
CA SER A 100 -2.17 -8.07 -17.19
C SER A 100 -2.32 -7.74 -15.72
N PHE A 101 -1.21 -7.47 -15.01
CA PHE A 101 -1.25 -7.02 -13.62
C PHE A 101 -1.83 -5.61 -13.48
N TYR A 102 -1.53 -4.71 -14.40
CA TYR A 102 -2.12 -3.38 -14.44
C TYR A 102 -3.65 -3.45 -14.58
N ASP A 103 -4.15 -4.25 -15.51
CA ASP A 103 -5.58 -4.47 -15.72
C ASP A 103 -6.24 -5.09 -14.48
N PHE A 104 -5.57 -6.02 -13.83
CA PHE A 104 -6.04 -6.60 -12.58
C PHE A 104 -6.15 -5.54 -11.46
N LEU A 105 -5.18 -4.64 -11.31
CA LEU A 105 -5.26 -3.56 -10.32
C LEU A 105 -6.37 -2.56 -10.65
N LEU A 106 -6.60 -2.24 -11.92
CA LEU A 106 -7.74 -1.43 -12.34
C LEU A 106 -9.06 -2.10 -11.99
N TYR A 107 -9.18 -3.41 -12.25
CA TYR A 107 -10.35 -4.19 -11.88
C TYR A 107 -10.61 -4.15 -10.37
N LEU A 108 -9.59 -4.30 -9.53
CA LEU A 108 -9.70 -4.16 -8.08
C LEU A 108 -10.16 -2.77 -7.68
N LYS A 109 -9.58 -1.73 -8.27
CA LYS A 109 -9.95 -0.33 -8.03
C LYS A 109 -11.42 -0.07 -8.34
N GLU A 110 -11.91 -0.56 -9.45
CA GLU A 110 -13.27 -0.28 -9.91
C GLU A 110 -14.35 -1.08 -9.17
N ASN A 111 -14.02 -2.31 -8.73
CA ASN A 111 -15.02 -3.22 -8.19
C ASN A 111 -14.93 -3.46 -6.69
N PHE A 112 -13.76 -3.25 -6.06
CA PHE A 112 -13.52 -3.67 -4.68
C PHE A 112 -12.97 -2.58 -3.76
N CYS A 113 -12.85 -1.35 -4.24
CA CYS A 113 -12.46 -0.22 -3.40
C CYS A 113 -13.68 0.53 -2.86
N TYR A 114 -13.47 1.19 -1.75
CA TYR A 114 -14.38 2.22 -1.28
C TYR A 114 -14.41 3.39 -2.28
N SER A 115 -15.51 4.12 -2.30
CA SER A 115 -15.55 5.41 -2.99
C SER A 115 -14.50 6.37 -2.40
N PRO A 116 -14.07 7.40 -3.14
CA PRO A 116 -13.13 8.41 -2.62
C PRO A 116 -13.60 9.05 -1.30
N ASP A 117 -14.89 9.36 -1.19
CA ASP A 117 -15.46 9.95 0.02
C ASP A 117 -15.43 8.99 1.21
N GLU A 118 -15.78 7.73 0.99
CA GLU A 118 -15.73 6.68 2.02
C GLU A 118 -14.28 6.41 2.45
N THR A 119 -13.34 6.32 1.50
CA THR A 119 -11.92 6.20 1.80
C THR A 119 -11.44 7.33 2.70
N GLY A 120 -11.80 8.58 2.39
CA GLY A 120 -11.46 9.74 3.22
C GLY A 120 -12.08 9.68 4.62
N LYS A 121 -13.31 9.18 4.74
CA LYS A 121 -13.97 8.99 6.06
C LYS A 121 -13.28 7.93 6.89
N VAL A 122 -12.91 6.80 6.27
CA VAL A 122 -12.21 5.70 6.96
C VAL A 122 -10.84 6.15 7.43
N LEU A 123 -10.07 6.84 6.59
CA LEU A 123 -8.75 7.37 6.96
C LEU A 123 -8.83 8.34 8.15
N ARG A 124 -9.78 9.28 8.13
CA ARG A 124 -9.99 10.22 9.25
C ARG A 124 -10.35 9.48 10.53
N ARG A 125 -11.22 8.48 10.46
CA ARG A 125 -11.58 7.64 11.62
C ARG A 125 -10.35 6.94 12.20
N ILE A 126 -9.53 6.31 11.36
CA ILE A 126 -8.31 5.60 11.80
C ILE A 126 -7.36 6.58 12.49
N LEU A 127 -7.12 7.76 11.90
CA LEU A 127 -6.26 8.77 12.50
C LEU A 127 -6.79 9.26 13.85
N GLN A 128 -8.09 9.45 13.98
CA GLN A 128 -8.72 9.85 15.23
C GLN A 128 -8.60 8.78 16.32
N GLU A 129 -8.87 7.52 15.97
CA GLU A 129 -8.71 6.37 16.87
C GLU A 129 -7.26 6.23 17.34
N PHE A 130 -6.30 6.42 16.43
CA PHE A 130 -4.89 6.36 16.75
C PHE A 130 -4.45 7.52 17.65
N HIS A 131 -4.89 8.74 17.36
CA HIS A 131 -4.59 9.92 18.17
C HIS A 131 -5.09 9.80 19.61
N THR A 132 -6.24 9.16 19.82
CA THR A 132 -6.80 8.97 21.17
C THR A 132 -6.07 7.91 22.01
N ARG A 133 -5.26 7.06 21.38
CA ARG A 133 -4.49 6.00 22.06
C ARG A 133 -3.06 6.44 22.42
N VAL A 134 -2.60 7.53 21.86
CA VAL A 134 -1.26 8.06 22.00
C VAL A 134 -1.28 9.37 22.77
#